data_6ec02e0c5520b8cecd4151073daf30f8
#
_entry.id   6ec02e0c5520b8cecd4151073daf30f8
#
_cell.length_a   1.000
_cell.length_b   1.000
_cell.length_c   1.000
_cell.angle_alpha   90.00
_cell.angle_beta   90.00
_cell.angle_gamma   90.00
#
_symmetry.space_group_name_H-M   'P 1'
#
loop_
_entity.id
_entity.type
_entity.pdbx_description
1 polymer ?
#
loop_
_entity_poly.entity_id
_entity_poly.type
_entity_poly.pdbx_seq_one_letter_code
_entity_poly.pdbx_strand_id
1 'polypeptide(L)'
;FPPSKISEELKERPELHFLTPLKRNDLRIKDNDMLSFEGVLEGVEGHIVYKKKQIKGGRFLYAYRDARRAAIEEADFLAKAENKSNFDSEKYAKKASVFGTIVFESDLDLDPKAAYLCYDDRWLLELVFHRYKSDECLDKTNVQGDFSVIGSEVVNFISTIATCRIIRKATKAGLLNQMSYGELMDDLASAWRRVDAPSCPKSDDEYWVHTLQTVFTELEALGLSEAVPKPEPKKRGRKPKAKEGPTLKRPRGRPRKNDNHSAGLL
;
A
#
# COMPACT_ATOMS: atom_id res chain seq x y z
N PHE A 1 -5.32 -10.09 23.88
CA PHE A 1 -4.57 -9.93 25.13
C PHE A 1 -5.48 -9.29 26.16
N PRO A 2 -5.57 -9.78 27.39
CA PRO A 2 -6.33 -9.12 28.45
C PRO A 2 -5.61 -7.83 28.86
N PRO A 3 -6.34 -6.72 29.04
CA PRO A 3 -5.76 -5.41 29.40
C PRO A 3 -4.90 -5.40 30.67
N SER A 4 -5.16 -6.33 31.59
CA SER A 4 -4.39 -6.48 32.81
C SER A 4 -2.95 -6.93 32.61
N LYS A 5 -2.71 -7.88 31.69
CA LYS A 5 -1.35 -8.35 31.39
C LYS A 5 -0.51 -7.28 30.70
N ILE A 6 -1.09 -6.56 29.73
CA ILE A 6 -0.42 -5.42 29.08
C ILE A 6 -0.02 -4.37 30.11
N SER A 7 -0.90 -4.10 31.08
CA SER A 7 -0.63 -3.10 32.14
C SER A 7 0.52 -3.48 33.07
N GLU A 8 0.78 -4.76 33.30
CA GLU A 8 1.92 -5.23 34.11
C GLU A 8 3.24 -5.14 33.33
N GLU A 9 3.25 -5.61 32.08
CA GLU A 9 4.43 -5.54 31.20
C GLU A 9 4.86 -4.08 30.91
N LEU A 10 3.89 -3.17 30.75
CA LEU A 10 4.17 -1.75 30.49
C LEU A 10 4.73 -1.02 31.71
N LYS A 11 4.51 -1.51 32.95
CA LYS A 11 5.13 -0.92 34.15
C LYS A 11 6.65 -1.10 34.15
N GLU A 12 7.14 -2.17 33.54
CA GLU A 12 8.56 -2.46 33.44
C GLU A 12 9.23 -1.71 32.27
N ARG A 13 8.42 -1.16 31.36
CA ARG A 13 8.88 -0.47 30.14
C ARG A 13 8.13 0.84 29.93
N PRO A 14 8.50 1.89 30.66
CA PRO A 14 7.79 3.18 30.61
C PRO A 14 7.87 3.90 29.26
N GLU A 15 8.77 3.49 28.37
CA GLU A 15 8.90 3.99 27.00
C GLU A 15 7.87 3.40 26.03
N LEU A 16 7.15 2.35 26.44
CA LEU A 16 6.13 1.70 25.63
C LEU A 16 4.74 2.17 26.03
N HIS A 17 3.94 2.46 25.05
CA HIS A 17 2.55 2.89 25.21
C HIS A 17 1.62 1.98 24.43
N PHE A 18 0.33 2.01 24.76
CA PHE A 18 -0.65 1.19 24.08
C PHE A 18 -1.84 1.98 23.56
N LEU A 19 -2.40 1.49 22.47
CA LEU A 19 -3.69 1.88 21.92
C LEU A 19 -4.43 0.60 21.55
N THR A 20 -5.43 0.21 22.35
CA THR A 20 -6.11 -1.08 22.22
C THR A 20 -7.58 -0.89 21.93
N PRO A 21 -8.15 -1.57 20.91
CA PRO A 21 -9.58 -1.52 20.66
C PRO A 21 -10.35 -2.28 21.74
N LEU A 22 -11.45 -1.70 22.17
CA LEU A 22 -12.39 -2.32 23.09
C LEU A 22 -13.46 -3.10 22.31
N LYS A 23 -13.98 -4.15 22.92
CA LYS A 23 -15.16 -4.84 22.38
C LYS A 23 -16.37 -3.90 22.47
N ARG A 24 -17.23 -3.94 21.44
CA ARG A 24 -18.42 -3.07 21.36
C ARG A 24 -19.42 -3.25 22.53
N ASN A 25 -19.35 -4.36 23.24
CA ASN A 25 -20.16 -4.64 24.43
C ASN A 25 -19.43 -4.37 25.76
N ASP A 26 -18.26 -3.73 25.72
CA ASP A 26 -17.52 -3.37 26.93
C ASP A 26 -18.33 -2.37 27.77
N LEU A 27 -18.46 -2.64 29.08
CA LEU A 27 -19.24 -1.81 29.99
C LEU A 27 -18.69 -0.39 30.09
N ARG A 28 -17.37 -0.21 29.95
CA ARG A 28 -16.72 1.10 29.99
C ARG A 28 -17.22 2.07 28.92
N ILE A 29 -17.71 1.54 27.81
CA ILE A 29 -18.31 2.37 26.73
C ILE A 29 -19.61 3.02 27.24
N LYS A 30 -20.45 2.26 27.93
CA LYS A 30 -21.73 2.73 28.50
C LYS A 30 -21.51 3.60 29.73
N ASP A 31 -20.68 3.14 30.65
CA ASP A 31 -20.43 3.82 31.93
C ASP A 31 -19.81 5.20 31.74
N ASN A 32 -19.09 5.39 30.62
CA ASN A 32 -18.48 6.65 30.27
C ASN A 32 -19.22 7.42 29.17
N ASP A 33 -20.40 6.94 28.76
CA ASP A 33 -21.22 7.57 27.71
C ASP A 33 -20.43 7.86 26.42
N MET A 34 -19.63 6.89 25.96
CA MET A 34 -18.71 7.09 24.84
C MET A 34 -19.41 7.20 23.47
N LEU A 35 -20.73 6.93 23.41
CA LEU A 35 -21.50 7.00 22.17
C LEU A 35 -22.16 8.38 21.94
N SER A 36 -22.03 9.32 22.90
CA SER A 36 -22.43 10.73 22.70
C SER A 36 -21.25 11.53 22.17
N PHE A 37 -21.15 11.59 20.83
CA PHE A 37 -20.03 12.23 20.14
C PHE A 37 -20.00 13.75 20.34
N GLU A 38 -18.80 14.33 20.42
CA GLU A 38 -18.57 15.75 20.74
C GLU A 38 -17.99 16.57 19.60
N GLY A 39 -17.49 15.91 18.56
CA GLY A 39 -16.88 16.63 17.42
C GLY A 39 -16.76 15.78 16.19
N VAL A 40 -16.26 16.42 15.12
CA VAL A 40 -15.95 15.80 13.82
C VAL A 40 -14.45 15.89 13.58
N LEU A 41 -13.84 14.82 13.06
CA LEU A 41 -12.43 14.85 12.68
C LEU A 41 -12.24 15.59 11.34
N GLU A 42 -11.48 16.67 11.38
CA GLU A 42 -11.15 17.45 10.18
C GLU A 42 -9.91 16.87 9.46
N GLY A 43 -9.95 16.88 8.12
CA GLY A 43 -8.82 16.46 7.28
C GLY A 43 -8.50 14.96 7.38
N VAL A 44 -9.51 14.14 7.69
CA VAL A 44 -9.49 12.69 7.59
C VAL A 44 -10.52 12.28 6.52
N GLU A 45 -10.21 11.27 5.73
CA GLU A 45 -11.14 10.76 4.74
C GLU A 45 -12.35 10.13 5.42
N GLY A 46 -13.56 10.55 5.04
CA GLY A 46 -14.81 10.14 5.65
C GLY A 46 -15.41 11.19 6.61
N HIS A 47 -16.66 10.94 7.04
CA HIS A 47 -17.35 11.78 8.02
C HIS A 47 -17.29 11.09 9.38
N ILE A 48 -16.17 11.30 10.10
CA ILE A 48 -15.87 10.61 11.34
C ILE A 48 -16.17 11.55 12.49
N VAL A 49 -17.12 11.17 13.34
CA VAL A 49 -17.37 11.85 14.61
C VAL A 49 -16.58 11.16 15.71
N TYR A 50 -16.18 11.93 16.72
CA TYR A 50 -15.37 11.41 17.81
C TYR A 50 -15.84 11.86 19.19
N LYS A 51 -15.39 11.12 20.21
CA LYS A 51 -15.43 11.51 21.63
C LYS A 51 -14.16 11.05 22.30
N LYS A 52 -13.60 11.92 23.16
CA LYS A 52 -12.47 11.62 24.03
C LYS A 52 -12.86 11.79 25.47
N LYS A 53 -12.48 10.87 26.33
CA LYS A 53 -12.75 10.96 27.76
C LYS A 53 -11.63 10.37 28.58
N GLN A 54 -11.16 11.09 29.58
CA GLN A 54 -10.26 10.56 30.58
C GLN A 54 -11.05 9.71 31.58
N ILE A 55 -10.54 8.52 31.91
CA ILE A 55 -11.10 7.59 32.88
C ILE A 55 -10.16 7.43 34.07
N LYS A 56 -10.65 6.74 35.10
CA LYS A 56 -9.86 6.47 36.30
C LYS A 56 -8.55 5.73 35.97
N GLY A 57 -7.48 6.09 36.66
CA GLY A 57 -6.17 5.48 36.49
C GLY A 57 -5.30 6.13 35.41
N GLY A 58 -5.61 7.37 34.98
CA GLY A 58 -4.82 8.12 34.02
C GLY A 58 -4.93 7.62 32.58
N ARG A 59 -5.97 6.82 32.29
CA ARG A 59 -6.23 6.29 30.96
C ARG A 59 -7.24 7.13 30.20
N PHE A 60 -7.25 6.99 28.89
CA PHE A 60 -8.12 7.72 27.97
C PHE A 60 -8.90 6.75 27.10
N LEU A 61 -10.19 7.06 26.89
CA LEU A 61 -11.04 6.40 25.94
C LEU A 61 -11.25 7.32 24.74
N TYR A 62 -11.16 6.75 23.55
CA TYR A 62 -11.38 7.42 22.28
C TYR A 62 -12.46 6.64 21.51
N ALA A 63 -13.57 7.25 21.23
CA ALA A 63 -14.65 6.67 20.44
C ALA A 63 -14.72 7.39 19.09
N TYR A 64 -14.88 6.64 18.03
CA TYR A 64 -15.06 7.14 16.66
C TYR A 64 -16.22 6.43 15.99
N ARG A 65 -16.98 7.16 15.18
CA ARG A 65 -18.03 6.59 14.35
C ARG A 65 -17.86 7.12 12.92
N ASP A 66 -17.68 6.19 12.02
CA ASP A 66 -17.66 6.44 10.58
C ASP A 66 -19.05 6.20 10.01
N ALA A 67 -19.64 7.22 9.37
CA ALA A 67 -20.97 7.17 8.79
C ALA A 67 -21.07 6.15 7.63
N ARG A 68 -20.03 6.03 6.79
CA ARG A 68 -19.99 5.06 5.69
C ARG A 68 -19.98 3.64 6.21
N ARG A 69 -19.09 3.38 7.16
CA ARG A 69 -19.00 2.08 7.82
C ARG A 69 -20.26 1.71 8.56
N ALA A 70 -20.91 2.67 9.20
CA ALA A 70 -22.19 2.46 9.88
C ALA A 70 -23.28 1.99 8.89
N ALA A 71 -23.39 2.64 7.73
CA ALA A 71 -24.35 2.28 6.69
C ALA A 71 -24.09 0.86 6.13
N ILE A 72 -22.82 0.51 5.90
CA ILE A 72 -22.43 -0.84 5.42
C ILE A 72 -22.79 -1.90 6.45
N GLU A 73 -22.41 -1.70 7.73
CA GLU A 73 -22.69 -2.65 8.81
C GLU A 73 -24.19 -2.82 9.04
N GLU A 74 -24.98 -1.74 8.88
CA GLU A 74 -26.43 -1.77 8.96
C GLU A 74 -27.04 -2.56 7.82
N ALA A 75 -26.61 -2.29 6.58
CA ALA A 75 -27.06 -3.03 5.40
C ALA A 75 -26.76 -4.53 5.50
N ASP A 76 -25.54 -4.88 5.93
CA ASP A 76 -25.15 -6.26 6.18
C ASP A 76 -26.00 -6.94 7.26
N PHE A 77 -26.36 -6.21 8.31
CA PHE A 77 -27.22 -6.74 9.35
C PHE A 77 -28.63 -7.03 8.83
N LEU A 78 -29.20 -6.09 8.06
CA LEU A 78 -30.54 -6.22 7.49
C LEU A 78 -30.59 -7.36 6.44
N ALA A 79 -29.61 -7.45 5.56
CA ALA A 79 -29.51 -8.54 4.59
C ALA A 79 -29.41 -9.93 5.26
N LYS A 80 -28.67 -10.05 6.38
CA LYS A 80 -28.62 -11.29 7.16
C LYS A 80 -29.94 -11.62 7.87
N ALA A 81 -30.69 -10.60 8.29
CA ALA A 81 -31.99 -10.79 8.90
C ALA A 81 -33.04 -11.23 7.88
N GLU A 82 -33.00 -10.63 6.69
CA GLU A 82 -33.88 -10.98 5.56
C GLU A 82 -33.68 -12.45 5.15
N ASN A 83 -32.40 -12.86 4.91
CA ASN A 83 -32.07 -14.23 4.56
C ASN A 83 -32.49 -15.29 5.58
N LYS A 84 -32.63 -14.92 6.84
CA LYS A 84 -33.05 -15.82 7.92
C LYS A 84 -34.54 -15.73 8.25
N SER A 85 -35.29 -14.85 7.60
CA SER A 85 -36.68 -14.51 7.91
C SER A 85 -36.91 -14.23 9.39
N ASN A 86 -35.93 -13.66 10.07
CA ASN A 86 -35.94 -13.45 11.53
C ASN A 86 -35.37 -12.06 11.86
N PHE A 87 -36.23 -11.05 11.72
CA PHE A 87 -35.92 -9.70 12.13
C PHE A 87 -36.33 -9.49 13.59
N ASP A 88 -35.34 -9.16 14.42
CA ASP A 88 -35.49 -8.86 15.84
C ASP A 88 -35.26 -7.35 16.06
N SER A 89 -36.33 -6.61 16.31
CA SER A 89 -36.32 -5.16 16.48
C SER A 89 -35.52 -4.70 17.70
N GLU A 90 -35.54 -5.44 18.81
CA GLU A 90 -34.75 -5.08 19.99
C GLU A 90 -33.24 -5.27 19.75
N LYS A 91 -32.90 -6.34 19.05
CA LYS A 91 -31.54 -6.66 18.68
C LYS A 91 -31.00 -5.64 17.68
N TYR A 92 -31.84 -5.23 16.73
CA TYR A 92 -31.51 -4.16 15.79
C TYR A 92 -31.24 -2.85 16.52
N ALA A 93 -32.16 -2.39 17.37
CA ALA A 93 -32.02 -1.13 18.11
C ALA A 93 -30.74 -1.09 18.97
N LYS A 94 -30.41 -2.21 19.65
CA LYS A 94 -29.15 -2.33 20.42
C LYS A 94 -27.91 -2.25 19.54
N LYS A 95 -27.94 -2.80 18.32
CA LYS A 95 -26.81 -2.78 17.39
C LYS A 95 -26.71 -1.49 16.61
N ALA A 96 -27.82 -0.86 16.28
CA ALA A 96 -27.86 0.39 15.51
C ALA A 96 -27.05 1.50 16.20
N SER A 97 -27.06 1.55 17.52
CA SER A 97 -26.29 2.53 18.29
C SER A 97 -24.77 2.39 18.17
N VAL A 98 -24.28 1.21 17.78
CA VAL A 98 -22.85 0.91 17.69
C VAL A 98 -22.34 0.62 16.27
N PHE A 99 -23.20 0.69 15.25
CA PHE A 99 -22.75 0.54 13.86
C PHE A 99 -21.75 1.62 13.49
N GLY A 100 -20.69 1.20 12.80
CA GLY A 100 -19.59 2.07 12.39
C GLY A 100 -18.73 2.61 13.55
N THR A 101 -18.98 2.16 14.79
CA THR A 101 -18.29 2.68 15.97
C THR A 101 -17.12 1.79 16.35
N ILE A 102 -15.99 2.45 16.66
CA ILE A 102 -14.78 1.84 17.23
C ILE A 102 -14.41 2.63 18.47
N VAL A 103 -14.05 1.94 19.53
CA VAL A 103 -13.60 2.57 20.77
C VAL A 103 -12.23 2.02 21.15
N PHE A 104 -11.30 2.90 21.50
CA PHE A 104 -9.95 2.56 21.95
C PHE A 104 -9.73 2.97 23.39
N GLU A 105 -8.85 2.25 24.06
CA GLU A 105 -8.25 2.63 25.33
C GLU A 105 -6.76 2.87 25.12
N SER A 106 -6.22 3.95 25.70
CA SER A 106 -4.79 4.29 25.70
C SER A 106 -4.35 4.79 27.07
N ASP A 107 -3.08 4.67 27.36
CA ASP A 107 -2.41 5.30 28.49
C ASP A 107 -1.90 6.71 28.15
N LEU A 108 -1.92 7.09 26.87
CA LEU A 108 -1.50 8.41 26.40
C LEU A 108 -2.68 9.35 26.19
N ASP A 109 -2.45 10.61 26.55
CA ASP A 109 -3.31 11.73 26.20
C ASP A 109 -3.01 12.22 24.78
N LEU A 110 -3.57 11.49 23.80
CA LEU A 110 -3.39 11.83 22.38
C LEU A 110 -4.44 12.83 21.91
N ASP A 111 -4.08 13.60 20.88
CA ASP A 111 -5.08 14.30 20.09
C ASP A 111 -6.00 13.28 19.40
N PRO A 112 -7.33 13.49 19.36
CA PRO A 112 -8.26 12.54 18.77
C PRO A 112 -7.92 12.15 17.32
N LYS A 113 -7.44 13.08 16.52
CA LYS A 113 -7.01 12.78 15.14
C LYS A 113 -5.76 11.90 15.12
N ALA A 114 -4.78 12.19 15.98
CA ALA A 114 -3.57 11.38 16.08
C ALA A 114 -3.87 9.96 16.52
N ALA A 115 -4.76 9.77 17.52
CA ALA A 115 -5.18 8.46 17.98
C ALA A 115 -5.91 7.66 16.88
N TYR A 116 -6.75 8.32 16.07
CA TYR A 116 -7.42 7.70 14.93
C TYR A 116 -6.44 7.24 13.86
N LEU A 117 -5.49 8.11 13.46
CA LEU A 117 -4.47 7.80 12.45
C LEU A 117 -3.52 6.69 12.91
N CYS A 118 -3.15 6.66 14.18
CA CYS A 118 -2.37 5.55 14.75
C CYS A 118 -3.09 4.19 14.62
N TYR A 119 -4.41 4.18 14.70
CA TYR A 119 -5.17 2.95 14.48
C TYR A 119 -5.29 2.59 13.01
N ASP A 120 -5.46 3.57 12.16
CA ASP A 120 -5.52 3.37 10.71
C ASP A 120 -4.21 2.78 10.19
N ASP A 121 -3.08 3.22 10.72
CA ASP A 121 -1.76 2.63 10.44
C ASP A 121 -1.66 1.13 10.80
N ARG A 122 -2.55 0.59 11.65
CA ARG A 122 -2.64 -0.85 11.95
C ARG A 122 -2.91 -1.68 10.70
N TRP A 123 -3.67 -1.15 9.74
CA TRP A 123 -3.91 -1.82 8.47
C TRP A 123 -2.61 -2.11 7.72
N LEU A 124 -1.62 -1.23 7.84
CA LEU A 124 -0.29 -1.46 7.27
C LEU A 124 0.39 -2.69 7.89
N LEU A 125 0.22 -2.93 9.18
CA LEU A 125 0.74 -4.13 9.84
C LEU A 125 0.03 -5.40 9.34
N GLU A 126 -1.28 -5.35 9.16
CA GLU A 126 -2.04 -6.48 8.61
C GLU A 126 -1.60 -6.78 7.17
N LEU A 127 -1.35 -5.75 6.36
CA LEU A 127 -0.81 -5.89 5.01
C LEU A 127 0.59 -6.53 5.04
N VAL A 128 1.44 -6.12 5.97
CA VAL A 128 2.78 -6.69 6.15
C VAL A 128 2.69 -8.16 6.51
N PHE A 129 1.87 -8.53 7.49
CA PHE A 129 1.68 -9.93 7.86
C PHE A 129 1.06 -10.76 6.74
N HIS A 130 0.15 -10.18 5.97
CA HIS A 130 -0.40 -10.84 4.79
C HIS A 130 0.70 -11.13 3.76
N ARG A 131 1.56 -10.15 3.47
CA ARG A 131 2.70 -10.32 2.55
C ARG A 131 3.69 -11.35 3.07
N TYR A 132 4.07 -11.26 4.34
CA TYR A 132 4.94 -12.24 4.99
C TYR A 132 4.43 -13.66 4.81
N LYS A 133 3.13 -13.89 5.02
CA LYS A 133 2.53 -15.23 4.95
C LYS A 133 2.20 -15.70 3.54
N SER A 134 1.69 -14.80 2.69
CA SER A 134 1.08 -15.20 1.41
C SER A 134 2.02 -15.05 0.23
N ASP A 135 2.74 -13.93 0.13
CA ASP A 135 3.52 -13.65 -1.08
C ASP A 135 4.95 -14.19 -0.97
N GLU A 136 5.53 -14.11 0.20
CA GLU A 136 6.90 -14.55 0.43
C GLU A 136 6.96 -15.97 1.03
N CYS A 137 5.81 -16.55 1.41
CA CYS A 137 5.71 -17.88 2.06
C CYS A 137 6.67 -18.08 3.25
N LEU A 138 6.98 -16.98 3.95
CA LEU A 138 7.97 -16.94 5.02
C LEU A 138 7.48 -17.56 6.34
N ASP A 139 6.20 -17.92 6.42
CA ASP A 139 5.60 -18.64 7.55
C ASP A 139 6.01 -20.11 7.63
N LYS A 140 6.70 -20.61 6.58
CA LYS A 140 7.19 -21.98 6.51
C LYS A 140 8.70 -21.99 6.44
N THR A 141 9.34 -22.23 7.57
CA THR A 141 10.79 -22.45 7.63
C THR A 141 11.10 -23.85 7.13
N ASN A 142 11.67 -23.95 5.91
CA ASN A 142 12.15 -25.21 5.33
C ASN A 142 13.62 -25.50 5.70
N VAL A 143 14.09 -24.95 6.81
CA VAL A 143 15.47 -25.11 7.28
C VAL A 143 15.54 -26.00 8.51
N GLN A 144 16.55 -26.84 8.58
CA GLN A 144 16.82 -27.73 9.70
C GLN A 144 17.95 -27.13 10.55
N GLY A 145 17.72 -27.05 11.84
CA GLY A 145 18.69 -26.55 12.81
C GLY A 145 18.36 -25.14 13.35
N ASP A 146 18.51 -24.97 14.66
CA ASP A 146 18.09 -23.78 15.38
C ASP A 146 18.78 -22.50 14.88
N PHE A 147 20.08 -22.55 14.58
CA PHE A 147 20.79 -21.38 14.04
C PHE A 147 20.33 -20.98 12.64
N SER A 148 19.96 -21.97 11.81
CA SER A 148 19.43 -21.71 10.47
C SER A 148 18.03 -21.09 10.55
N VAL A 149 17.21 -21.54 11.50
CA VAL A 149 15.88 -20.94 11.78
C VAL A 149 16.06 -19.48 12.21
N ILE A 150 16.91 -19.21 13.19
CA ILE A 150 17.17 -17.83 13.67
C ILE A 150 17.68 -16.95 12.52
N GLY A 151 18.63 -17.46 11.73
CA GLY A 151 19.16 -16.72 10.58
C GLY A 151 18.08 -16.41 9.53
N SER A 152 17.23 -17.37 9.23
CA SER A 152 16.09 -17.19 8.33
C SER A 152 15.13 -16.13 8.86
N GLU A 153 14.76 -16.19 10.13
CA GLU A 153 13.85 -15.21 10.74
C GLU A 153 14.42 -13.78 10.74
N VAL A 154 15.73 -13.63 10.96
CA VAL A 154 16.38 -12.30 10.85
C VAL A 154 16.31 -11.77 9.43
N VAL A 155 16.58 -12.60 8.42
CA VAL A 155 16.46 -12.20 7.00
C VAL A 155 15.02 -11.83 6.66
N ASN A 156 14.06 -12.66 7.09
CA ASN A 156 12.64 -12.43 6.89
C ASN A 156 12.17 -11.11 7.54
N PHE A 157 12.66 -10.81 8.74
CA PHE A 157 12.37 -9.56 9.42
C PHE A 157 12.93 -8.34 8.65
N ILE A 158 14.15 -8.43 8.14
CA ILE A 158 14.76 -7.36 7.33
C ILE A 158 13.99 -7.17 6.02
N SER A 159 13.65 -8.26 5.34
CA SER A 159 12.82 -8.25 4.11
C SER A 159 11.48 -7.57 4.37
N THR A 160 10.82 -7.92 5.46
CA THR A 160 9.55 -7.32 5.87
C THR A 160 9.68 -5.80 6.09
N ILE A 161 10.74 -5.34 6.75
CA ILE A 161 10.99 -3.90 6.94
C ILE A 161 11.19 -3.20 5.59
N ALA A 162 11.96 -3.81 4.68
CA ALA A 162 12.20 -3.26 3.35
C ALA A 162 10.89 -3.14 2.55
N THR A 163 10.09 -4.20 2.55
CA THR A 163 8.76 -4.25 1.90
C THR A 163 7.84 -3.16 2.43
N CYS A 164 7.75 -2.99 3.75
CA CYS A 164 6.95 -1.92 4.36
C CYS A 164 7.39 -0.52 3.89
N ARG A 165 8.70 -0.30 3.81
CA ARG A 165 9.25 0.98 3.36
C ARG A 165 8.92 1.26 1.89
N ILE A 166 9.01 0.23 1.04
CA ILE A 166 8.67 0.34 -0.38
C ILE A 166 7.17 0.65 -0.52
N ILE A 167 6.30 -0.12 0.12
CA ILE A 167 4.85 0.09 0.08
C ILE A 167 4.51 1.51 0.54
N ARG A 168 5.06 1.96 1.67
CA ARG A 168 4.80 3.32 2.18
C ARG A 168 5.24 4.41 1.20
N LYS A 169 6.40 4.25 0.57
CA LYS A 169 6.87 5.19 -0.46
C LYS A 169 5.99 5.14 -1.71
N ALA A 170 5.67 3.94 -2.20
CA ALA A 170 4.83 3.75 -3.38
C ALA A 170 3.41 4.30 -3.18
N THR A 171 2.82 4.12 -1.98
CA THR A 171 1.52 4.70 -1.62
C THR A 171 1.60 6.23 -1.62
N LYS A 172 2.63 6.83 -1.00
CA LYS A 172 2.83 8.28 -0.99
C LYS A 172 3.04 8.87 -2.39
N ALA A 173 3.69 8.13 -3.27
CA ALA A 173 3.91 8.50 -4.67
C ALA A 173 2.67 8.26 -5.56
N GLY A 174 1.61 7.61 -5.04
CA GLY A 174 0.40 7.29 -5.79
C GLY A 174 0.57 6.12 -6.77
N LEU A 175 1.69 5.40 -6.77
CA LEU A 175 1.95 4.30 -7.68
C LEU A 175 0.98 3.14 -7.48
N LEU A 176 0.67 2.81 -6.23
CA LEU A 176 -0.25 1.71 -5.89
C LEU A 176 -1.72 2.01 -6.20
N ASN A 177 -2.05 3.20 -6.66
CA ASN A 177 -3.36 3.52 -7.21
C ASN A 177 -3.51 3.06 -8.68
N GLN A 178 -2.39 2.83 -9.37
CA GLN A 178 -2.34 2.53 -10.80
C GLN A 178 -1.93 1.07 -11.08
N MET A 179 -1.14 0.47 -10.18
CA MET A 179 -0.64 -0.89 -10.32
C MET A 179 -0.64 -1.63 -8.99
N SER A 180 -0.62 -2.95 -9.03
CA SER A 180 -0.45 -3.78 -7.83
C SER A 180 1.00 -3.74 -7.34
N TYR A 181 1.20 -4.12 -6.07
CA TYR A 181 2.55 -4.24 -5.51
C TYR A 181 3.40 -5.29 -6.27
N GLY A 182 2.78 -6.39 -6.71
CA GLY A 182 3.47 -7.42 -7.49
C GLY A 182 4.00 -6.87 -8.82
N GLU A 183 3.16 -6.17 -9.59
CA GLU A 183 3.55 -5.52 -10.85
C GLU A 183 4.68 -4.51 -10.62
N LEU A 184 4.59 -3.68 -9.57
CA LEU A 184 5.66 -2.75 -9.22
C LEU A 184 6.98 -3.48 -8.95
N MET A 185 6.95 -4.61 -8.23
CA MET A 185 8.16 -5.39 -7.92
C MET A 185 8.74 -6.07 -9.16
N ASP A 186 7.88 -6.56 -10.08
CA ASP A 186 8.31 -7.13 -11.35
C ASP A 186 8.97 -6.06 -12.25
N ASP A 187 8.40 -4.88 -12.29
CA ASP A 187 8.97 -3.75 -13.02
C ASP A 187 10.33 -3.34 -12.43
N LEU A 188 10.41 -3.18 -11.11
CA LEU A 188 11.67 -2.86 -10.43
C LEU A 188 12.73 -3.95 -10.58
N ALA A 189 12.33 -5.24 -10.66
CA ALA A 189 13.23 -6.35 -10.90
C ALA A 189 13.84 -6.32 -12.31
N SER A 190 13.19 -5.64 -13.26
CA SER A 190 13.72 -5.43 -14.61
C SER A 190 14.80 -4.33 -14.68
N ALA A 191 14.94 -3.54 -13.62
CA ALA A 191 15.91 -2.45 -13.57
C ALA A 191 17.33 -2.97 -13.27
N TRP A 192 18.26 -2.62 -14.11
CA TRP A 192 19.66 -3.04 -13.95
C TRP A 192 20.56 -1.85 -13.64
N ARG A 193 21.28 -1.95 -12.54
CA ARG A 193 22.25 -0.95 -12.14
C ARG A 193 23.69 -1.50 -12.30
N ARG A 194 24.56 -0.70 -12.90
CA ARG A 194 26.00 -1.06 -12.98
C ARG A 194 26.64 -0.97 -11.59
N VAL A 195 27.35 -2.02 -11.19
CA VAL A 195 28.07 -2.08 -9.91
C VAL A 195 29.40 -1.35 -10.01
N ASP A 196 29.99 -1.32 -11.19
CA ASP A 196 31.30 -0.73 -11.53
C ASP A 196 31.19 0.72 -12.01
N ALA A 197 30.06 1.37 -11.74
CA ALA A 197 29.89 2.75 -12.10
C ALA A 197 30.97 3.63 -11.47
N PRO A 198 31.48 4.63 -12.21
CA PRO A 198 32.50 5.52 -11.70
C PRO A 198 31.99 6.25 -10.44
N SER A 199 32.90 6.58 -9.54
CA SER A 199 32.60 7.22 -8.26
C SER A 199 31.88 8.58 -8.38
N CYS A 200 31.84 9.16 -9.58
CA CYS A 200 31.08 10.36 -9.93
C CYS A 200 30.49 10.21 -11.33
N PRO A 201 29.33 9.57 -11.49
CA PRO A 201 28.66 9.48 -12.78
C PRO A 201 28.17 10.86 -13.22
N LYS A 202 28.19 11.10 -14.50
CA LYS A 202 27.73 12.34 -15.09
C LYS A 202 26.21 12.44 -15.19
N SER A 203 25.52 11.30 -15.12
CA SER A 203 24.07 11.19 -15.18
C SER A 203 23.61 9.84 -14.63
N ASP A 204 22.36 9.76 -14.13
CA ASP A 204 21.76 8.51 -13.68
C ASP A 204 21.63 7.48 -14.81
N ASP A 205 21.50 7.92 -16.07
CA ASP A 205 21.50 7.05 -17.24
C ASP A 205 22.78 6.21 -17.38
N GLU A 206 23.89 6.66 -16.81
CA GLU A 206 25.14 5.89 -16.77
C GLU A 206 25.08 4.75 -15.74
N TYR A 207 24.21 4.84 -14.72
CA TYR A 207 24.03 3.80 -13.71
C TYR A 207 23.04 2.74 -14.13
N TRP A 208 21.94 3.16 -14.77
CA TRP A 208 20.82 2.29 -15.11
C TRP A 208 20.94 1.83 -16.56
N VAL A 209 21.22 0.54 -16.74
CA VAL A 209 21.42 -0.07 -18.04
C VAL A 209 20.17 -0.87 -18.42
N HIS A 210 19.69 -0.72 -19.64
CA HIS A 210 18.54 -1.46 -20.17
C HIS A 210 17.20 -1.27 -19.42
N THR A 211 17.10 -0.22 -18.61
CA THR A 211 15.89 0.07 -17.86
C THR A 211 14.87 0.80 -18.74
N LEU A 212 13.62 0.33 -18.74
CA LEU A 212 12.53 0.98 -19.44
C LEU A 212 12.22 2.35 -18.83
N GLN A 213 11.75 3.30 -19.66
CA GLN A 213 11.45 4.66 -19.20
C GLN A 213 10.34 4.69 -18.14
N THR A 214 9.38 3.76 -18.19
CA THR A 214 8.32 3.61 -17.18
C THR A 214 8.91 3.23 -15.84
N VAL A 215 9.77 2.23 -15.80
CA VAL A 215 10.47 1.76 -14.59
C VAL A 215 11.37 2.85 -14.02
N PHE A 216 12.02 3.64 -14.89
CA PHE A 216 12.82 4.78 -14.44
C PHE A 216 11.97 5.82 -13.69
N THR A 217 10.77 6.10 -14.19
CA THR A 217 9.83 7.01 -13.50
C THR A 217 9.40 6.47 -12.13
N GLU A 218 9.22 5.17 -11.99
CA GLU A 218 8.92 4.52 -10.71
C GLU A 218 10.08 4.61 -9.72
N LEU A 219 11.32 4.40 -10.21
CA LEU A 219 12.53 4.56 -9.40
C LEU A 219 12.69 5.99 -8.90
N GLU A 220 12.42 6.99 -9.73
CA GLU A 220 12.40 8.40 -9.33
C GLU A 220 11.34 8.67 -8.25
N ALA A 221 10.11 8.18 -8.47
CA ALA A 221 9.00 8.34 -7.53
C ALA A 221 9.28 7.71 -6.17
N LEU A 222 10.01 6.59 -6.15
CA LEU A 222 10.46 5.91 -4.93
C LEU A 222 11.69 6.57 -4.29
N GLY A 223 12.32 7.55 -4.97
CA GLY A 223 13.56 8.18 -4.52
C GLY A 223 14.75 7.23 -4.52
N LEU A 224 14.76 6.26 -5.44
CA LEU A 224 15.85 5.33 -5.67
C LEU A 224 16.77 5.78 -6.81
N SER A 225 16.31 6.73 -7.61
CA SER A 225 17.06 7.41 -8.64
C SER A 225 16.91 8.92 -8.43
N GLU A 226 17.97 9.68 -8.60
CA GLU A 226 17.88 11.14 -8.61
C GLU A 226 17.35 11.57 -9.98
N ALA A 227 16.33 12.45 -9.98
CA ALA A 227 15.77 12.98 -11.21
C ALA A 227 16.83 13.81 -11.94
N VAL A 228 17.47 13.24 -12.95
CA VAL A 228 18.31 14.01 -13.86
C VAL A 228 17.38 14.72 -14.83
N PRO A 229 17.47 16.06 -14.98
CA PRO A 229 16.69 16.77 -15.96
C PRO A 229 17.00 16.19 -17.34
N LYS A 230 15.99 15.59 -18.00
CA LYS A 230 16.13 15.05 -19.34
C LYS A 230 16.76 16.09 -20.26
N PRO A 231 17.86 15.79 -20.94
CA PRO A 231 18.36 16.67 -21.97
C PRO A 231 17.23 16.90 -22.97
N GLU A 232 16.91 18.16 -23.26
CA GLU A 232 15.90 18.51 -24.26
C GLU A 232 16.17 17.70 -25.53
N PRO A 233 15.16 17.05 -26.11
CA PRO A 233 15.34 16.24 -27.29
C PRO A 233 15.98 17.14 -28.37
N LYS A 234 17.23 16.86 -28.72
CA LYS A 234 17.93 17.58 -29.78
C LYS A 234 17.00 17.58 -31.00
N LYS A 235 16.47 18.75 -31.35
CA LYS A 235 15.67 18.92 -32.57
C LYS A 235 16.46 18.24 -33.69
N ARG A 236 15.92 17.14 -34.23
CA ARG A 236 16.54 16.44 -35.37
C ARG A 236 16.78 17.47 -36.43
N GLY A 237 18.02 17.89 -36.59
CA GLY A 237 18.41 18.81 -37.62
C GLY A 237 17.92 18.25 -38.96
N ARG A 238 17.14 19.04 -39.67
CA ARG A 238 16.69 18.69 -41.04
C ARG A 238 17.95 18.32 -41.82
N LYS A 239 18.07 17.04 -42.22
CA LYS A 239 19.20 16.62 -43.08
C LYS A 239 19.32 17.63 -44.21
N PRO A 240 20.52 18.21 -44.47
CA PRO A 240 20.68 19.13 -45.60
C PRO A 240 20.24 18.39 -46.85
N LYS A 241 19.32 18.98 -47.65
CA LYS A 241 18.94 18.47 -48.94
C LYS A 241 20.22 18.31 -49.76
N ALA A 242 20.55 17.07 -50.12
CA ALA A 242 21.62 16.80 -51.04
C ALA A 242 21.34 17.62 -52.33
N LYS A 243 22.32 18.44 -52.72
CA LYS A 243 22.27 19.17 -54.01
C LYS A 243 22.10 18.12 -55.09
N GLU A 244 21.02 18.21 -55.86
CA GLU A 244 20.74 17.37 -57.00
C GLU A 244 21.88 17.58 -58.03
N GLY A 245 22.75 16.59 -58.14
CA GLY A 245 23.63 16.48 -59.31
C GLY A 245 22.82 16.05 -60.56
N PRO A 246 23.32 16.30 -61.76
CA PRO A 246 22.57 16.08 -63.02
C PRO A 246 22.12 14.62 -63.13
N THR A 247 20.82 14.40 -63.25
CA THR A 247 20.17 13.11 -63.40
C THR A 247 20.52 12.47 -64.77
N LEU A 248 21.39 11.48 -64.73
CA LEU A 248 21.57 10.55 -65.88
C LEU A 248 20.31 9.66 -65.95
N LYS A 249 19.55 9.82 -67.03
CA LYS A 249 18.37 8.99 -67.33
C LYS A 249 18.79 7.54 -67.49
N ARG A 250 18.34 6.65 -66.65
CA ARG A 250 18.49 5.19 -66.77
C ARG A 250 17.60 4.68 -67.93
N PRO A 251 18.09 3.77 -68.77
CA PRO A 251 17.29 3.18 -69.86
C PRO A 251 16.20 2.26 -69.29
N ARG A 252 15.02 2.29 -69.92
CA ARG A 252 13.86 1.47 -69.56
C ARG A 252 14.19 -0.02 -69.69
N GLY A 253 14.14 -0.76 -68.63
CA GLY A 253 14.28 -2.21 -68.62
C GLY A 253 13.08 -2.91 -69.24
N ARG A 254 13.37 -3.99 -69.97
CA ARG A 254 12.46 -4.89 -70.68
C ARG A 254 11.37 -5.47 -69.72
N PRO A 255 10.14 -5.71 -70.21
CA PRO A 255 9.08 -6.36 -69.40
C PRO A 255 9.42 -7.83 -69.12
N ARG A 256 9.14 -8.27 -67.89
CA ARG A 256 9.25 -9.67 -67.48
C ARG A 256 8.08 -10.47 -68.11
N LYS A 257 8.42 -11.58 -68.78
CA LYS A 257 7.46 -12.61 -69.17
C LYS A 257 6.81 -13.27 -67.92
N ASN A 258 5.48 -13.35 -67.93
CA ASN A 258 4.71 -14.22 -67.05
C ASN A 258 4.90 -15.67 -67.52
N ASP A 259 5.45 -16.49 -66.68
CA ASP A 259 5.32 -17.93 -66.82
C ASP A 259 4.28 -18.43 -65.76
N ASN A 260 3.06 -18.62 -66.29
CA ASN A 260 2.08 -19.49 -65.67
C ASN A 260 2.54 -20.93 -65.82
N HIS A 261 2.71 -21.64 -64.75
CA HIS A 261 2.55 -23.08 -64.72
C HIS A 261 1.67 -23.52 -63.51
N SER A 262 0.48 -23.87 -63.92
CA SER A 262 -0.46 -24.69 -63.22
C SER A 262 0.01 -26.15 -63.27
N ALA A 263 -0.34 -26.90 -62.31
CA ALA A 263 -0.60 -28.35 -62.15
C ALA A 263 -0.01 -28.80 -60.81
N GLY A 264 -0.72 -29.42 -59.87
CA GLY A 264 -1.78 -30.36 -59.99
C GLY A 264 -1.42 -31.53 -59.10
N LEU A 265 -2.32 -31.91 -58.19
CA LEU A 265 -2.56 -33.26 -57.65
C LEU A 265 -1.41 -33.97 -56.87
N LEU A 266 -1.53 -34.14 -55.60
CA LEU A 266 -2.05 -35.31 -54.85
C LEU A 266 -1.97 -35.02 -53.36
#